data_dc87f34b5ee54efcf246231318e4688a
#
_entry.id   dc87f34b5ee54efcf246231318e4688a
#
_cell.length_a   1.000
_cell.length_b   1.000
_cell.length_c   1.000
_cell.angle_alpha   90.00
_cell.angle_beta   90.00
_cell.angle_gamma   90.00
#
_symmetry.space_group_name_H-M   'P 1'
#
loop_
_entity.id
_entity.type
_entity.pdbx_description
1 polymer ?
#
loop_
_entity_poly.entity_id
_entity_poly.type
_entity_poly.pdbx_seq_one_letter_code
_entity_poly.pdbx_strand_id
1 'polypeptide(L)'
;MKNHFKKFQSIFIPIMLGMILLSCNDSGLNGDDPTNGTNPADSGKGVSQTQAEKYGITYLYDETYLPKIHVEVSLDEWNNLLKAYDKDNNTTHTIHCDVKYVKGSEITTIKDAGLRIRGRATRKRPEGSEGELHKAEGTNWNRCNFQINFRKFVKDDAHTVHGARKILLRGNQSDPTYVREVFSYDLFRRAGAFTGTNAAHCRLYIKVQGDPKETYFGIYTMMEPVDDEYVKVRKEEFGSSKGNLWKCRHKATLSFDSEYKDSKIGEDNDKGKEYMYELKTNIGTLPQAKAQLLNFITNFNTLEGDKFKTWIQQVCDVRMLLRTYAVNVSLGMWDDYWNNRNNYYIYFNSTDSKNYKFFFIPYDYDNSLGKCSTRNDNEDQGRHDPFNWGPSDRPLIWKIIQFEEFRKIYAEELLRVVDSSSKIMYPELATQRVVNWQNRIADYIKNDTGENGKMSDSTNGGTHSEYRLATMNADNFFEVKKESILYWCKHYGYKP
;
A
#
# COMPACT_ATOMS: atom_id res chain seq x y z
N MET A 1 -12.24 -38.37 51.70
CA MET A 1 -13.25 -37.94 52.69
C MET A 1 -13.73 -36.54 52.37
N LYS A 2 -15.03 -36.50 52.07
CA LYS A 2 -16.00 -35.36 52.14
C LYS A 2 -15.66 -34.00 51.56
N ASN A 3 -16.33 -33.76 50.45
CA ASN A 3 -16.97 -32.55 49.88
C ASN A 3 -17.28 -31.40 50.84
N HIS A 4 -17.01 -30.15 50.34
CA HIS A 4 -17.89 -29.02 50.59
C HIS A 4 -17.96 -28.08 49.38
N PHE A 5 -19.02 -28.22 48.58
CA PHE A 5 -19.47 -27.21 47.63
C PHE A 5 -20.13 -26.06 48.40
N LYS A 6 -19.70 -24.81 48.17
CA LYS A 6 -20.49 -23.62 48.51
C LYS A 6 -21.02 -22.99 47.23
N LYS A 7 -22.31 -23.03 47.07
CA LYS A 7 -23.10 -22.26 46.08
C LYS A 7 -23.01 -20.78 46.44
N PHE A 8 -22.63 -19.95 45.48
CA PHE A 8 -22.92 -18.51 45.50
C PHE A 8 -24.07 -18.23 44.55
N GLN A 9 -25.14 -17.67 45.15
CA GLN A 9 -26.32 -17.17 44.43
C GLN A 9 -25.97 -15.82 43.82
N SER A 10 -26.20 -15.68 42.50
CA SER A 10 -26.14 -14.44 41.75
C SER A 10 -27.40 -13.59 42.02
N ILE A 11 -27.17 -12.39 42.54
CA ILE A 11 -28.20 -11.35 42.63
C ILE A 11 -28.15 -10.57 41.31
N PHE A 12 -29.24 -10.67 40.53
CA PHE A 12 -29.49 -9.83 39.35
C PHE A 12 -30.03 -8.47 39.83
N ILE A 13 -29.32 -7.39 39.53
CA ILE A 13 -29.82 -6.01 39.63
C ILE A 13 -30.03 -5.53 38.19
N PRO A 14 -31.24 -5.15 37.77
CA PRO A 14 -31.43 -4.55 36.44
C PRO A 14 -31.03 -3.08 36.49
N ILE A 15 -29.97 -2.71 35.75
CA ILE A 15 -29.64 -1.32 35.50
C ILE A 15 -30.50 -0.86 34.31
N MET A 16 -31.41 0.05 34.60
CA MET A 16 -32.17 0.79 33.61
C MET A 16 -31.21 1.77 32.88
N LEU A 17 -30.92 1.49 31.64
CA LEU A 17 -30.12 2.39 30.80
C LEU A 17 -31.08 3.37 30.12
N GLY A 18 -31.10 4.63 30.58
CA GLY A 18 -31.80 5.72 29.93
C GLY A 18 -31.18 6.03 28.57
N MET A 19 -31.96 5.83 27.50
CA MET A 19 -31.61 6.30 26.15
C MET A 19 -31.70 7.84 26.12
N ILE A 20 -30.56 8.49 26.03
CA ILE A 20 -30.53 9.89 25.56
C ILE A 20 -30.41 9.81 24.04
N LEU A 21 -31.51 10.08 23.36
CA LEU A 21 -31.57 10.31 21.93
C LEU A 21 -30.92 11.67 21.62
N LEU A 22 -29.66 11.67 21.24
CA LEU A 22 -29.06 12.77 20.51
C LEU A 22 -29.38 12.56 19.03
N SER A 23 -30.33 13.34 18.55
CA SER A 23 -30.66 13.48 17.14
C SER A 23 -29.48 14.10 16.42
N CYS A 24 -28.66 13.27 15.76
CA CYS A 24 -27.82 13.73 14.65
C CYS A 24 -28.65 13.60 13.39
N ASN A 25 -28.93 14.72 12.75
CA ASN A 25 -29.51 14.78 11.42
C ASN A 25 -28.58 14.06 10.44
N ASP A 26 -28.96 12.85 10.11
CA ASP A 26 -28.34 12.04 9.07
C ASP A 26 -28.99 12.47 7.74
N SER A 27 -28.32 13.34 7.00
CA SER A 27 -28.72 13.66 5.64
C SER A 27 -28.51 12.43 4.75
N GLY A 28 -29.59 11.82 4.41
CA GLY A 28 -29.92 10.84 3.40
C GLY A 28 -28.79 10.21 2.61
N LEU A 29 -28.46 8.96 2.94
CA LEU A 29 -27.89 8.00 2.01
C LEU A 29 -29.02 7.58 1.05
N ASN A 30 -29.16 8.27 -0.07
CA ASN A 30 -29.91 7.76 -1.20
C ASN A 30 -29.05 6.69 -1.88
N GLY A 31 -29.42 5.43 -1.66
CA GLY A 31 -28.94 4.31 -2.45
C GLY A 31 -29.51 4.43 -3.85
N ASP A 32 -28.69 4.80 -4.81
CA ASP A 32 -29.03 4.70 -6.22
C ASP A 32 -29.06 3.23 -6.62
N ASP A 33 -30.27 2.77 -6.95
CA ASP A 33 -30.58 1.48 -7.56
C ASP A 33 -29.88 1.37 -8.93
N PRO A 34 -29.06 0.33 -9.19
CA PRO A 34 -28.33 0.20 -10.44
C PRO A 34 -29.17 -0.26 -11.65
N THR A 35 -30.49 -0.35 -11.57
CA THR A 35 -31.31 -1.00 -12.61
C THR A 35 -32.07 -0.07 -13.55
N ASN A 36 -31.99 1.25 -13.46
CA ASN A 36 -32.67 2.12 -14.39
C ASN A 36 -31.71 2.87 -15.31
N GLY A 37 -31.50 2.31 -16.51
CA GLY A 37 -30.80 2.91 -17.61
C GLY A 37 -31.57 4.06 -18.23
N THR A 38 -31.28 5.27 -17.80
CA THR A 38 -31.48 6.46 -18.63
C THR A 38 -30.15 7.19 -18.66
N ASN A 39 -29.50 7.16 -19.82
CA ASN A 39 -28.32 7.98 -20.11
C ASN A 39 -28.66 9.44 -19.88
N PRO A 40 -28.04 10.11 -18.90
CA PRO A 40 -28.02 11.57 -18.93
C PRO A 40 -27.14 12.00 -20.09
N ALA A 41 -27.67 12.84 -20.95
CA ALA A 41 -26.94 13.43 -22.05
C ALA A 41 -25.59 13.96 -21.58
N ASP A 42 -24.55 13.55 -22.29
CA ASP A 42 -23.15 13.89 -22.09
C ASP A 42 -22.95 15.42 -22.09
N SER A 43 -22.94 16.04 -20.92
CA SER A 43 -22.38 17.37 -20.71
C SER A 43 -21.02 17.19 -20.03
N GLY A 44 -20.04 16.68 -20.78
CA GLY A 44 -18.65 16.50 -20.37
C GLY A 44 -18.00 17.83 -20.03
N LYS A 45 -18.27 18.34 -18.82
CA LYS A 45 -17.43 19.35 -18.19
C LYS A 45 -16.47 18.61 -17.28
N GLY A 46 -15.25 18.40 -17.77
CA GLY A 46 -14.13 18.01 -16.92
C GLY A 46 -14.01 18.99 -15.75
N VAL A 47 -13.57 18.49 -14.60
CA VAL A 47 -13.27 19.33 -13.43
C VAL A 47 -12.30 20.41 -13.87
N SER A 48 -12.61 21.69 -13.60
CA SER A 48 -11.71 22.80 -13.92
C SER A 48 -10.42 22.66 -13.10
N GLN A 49 -9.30 23.20 -13.60
CA GLN A 49 -8.01 23.19 -12.92
C GLN A 49 -8.10 23.69 -11.46
N THR A 50 -8.92 24.70 -11.21
CA THR A 50 -9.21 25.22 -9.87
C THR A 50 -9.94 24.23 -8.95
N GLN A 51 -10.77 23.35 -9.49
CA GLN A 51 -11.42 22.29 -8.72
C GLN A 51 -10.46 21.13 -8.44
N ALA A 52 -9.58 20.78 -9.39
CA ALA A 52 -8.54 19.78 -9.19
C ALA A 52 -7.55 20.22 -8.07
N GLU A 53 -7.17 21.48 -8.03
CA GLU A 53 -6.37 22.07 -6.95
C GLU A 53 -7.10 22.02 -5.60
N LYS A 54 -8.40 22.28 -5.58
CA LYS A 54 -9.22 22.28 -4.36
C LYS A 54 -9.32 20.87 -3.73
N TYR A 55 -9.45 19.83 -4.55
CA TYR A 55 -9.60 18.47 -4.07
C TYR A 55 -8.26 17.74 -3.92
N GLY A 56 -7.30 17.99 -4.81
CA GLY A 56 -5.94 17.44 -4.76
C GLY A 56 -5.84 15.93 -4.61
N ILE A 57 -4.63 15.45 -4.44
CA ILE A 57 -4.32 14.01 -4.32
C ILE A 57 -4.90 13.39 -3.03
N THR A 58 -5.06 14.19 -1.97
CA THR A 58 -5.67 13.71 -0.72
C THR A 58 -7.12 13.29 -0.93
N TYR A 59 -7.88 14.05 -1.73
CA TYR A 59 -9.26 13.69 -2.06
C TYR A 59 -9.32 12.43 -2.93
N LEU A 60 -8.36 12.24 -3.84
CA LEU A 60 -8.30 11.03 -4.67
C LEU A 60 -8.30 9.75 -3.82
N TYR A 61 -7.59 9.76 -2.70
CA TYR A 61 -7.39 8.60 -1.84
C TYR A 61 -8.19 8.62 -0.52
N ASP A 62 -9.09 9.58 -0.34
CA ASP A 62 -10.00 9.51 0.81
C ASP A 62 -11.11 8.46 0.59
N GLU A 63 -11.64 7.94 1.69
CA GLU A 63 -12.64 6.88 1.69
C GLU A 63 -14.08 7.41 1.79
N THR A 64 -14.33 8.69 1.47
CA THR A 64 -15.67 9.29 1.57
C THR A 64 -16.65 8.63 0.60
N TYR A 65 -16.21 8.40 -0.64
CA TYR A 65 -16.97 7.73 -1.68
C TYR A 65 -16.15 6.61 -2.30
N LEU A 66 -16.80 5.54 -2.73
CA LEU A 66 -16.18 4.47 -3.50
C LEU A 66 -16.16 4.86 -5.00
N PRO A 67 -15.03 5.32 -5.55
CA PRO A 67 -14.99 5.82 -6.92
C PRO A 67 -15.15 4.71 -7.95
N LYS A 68 -15.64 5.10 -9.14
CA LYS A 68 -15.67 4.26 -10.35
C LYS A 68 -14.60 4.74 -11.31
N ILE A 69 -13.88 3.79 -11.90
CA ILE A 69 -12.93 4.03 -12.96
C ILE A 69 -13.44 3.26 -14.18
N HIS A 70 -13.83 3.98 -15.21
CA HIS A 70 -14.24 3.42 -16.49
C HIS A 70 -13.10 3.64 -17.49
N VAL A 71 -12.64 2.56 -18.12
CA VAL A 71 -11.60 2.57 -19.14
C VAL A 71 -12.22 2.11 -20.46
N GLU A 72 -12.12 2.92 -21.49
CA GLU A 72 -12.54 2.57 -22.85
C GLU A 72 -11.31 2.38 -23.73
N VAL A 73 -11.25 1.24 -24.42
CA VAL A 73 -10.10 0.82 -25.26
C VAL A 73 -10.61 0.38 -26.60
N SER A 74 -9.91 0.75 -27.70
CA SER A 74 -10.23 0.20 -29.03
C SER A 74 -9.92 -1.30 -29.07
N LEU A 75 -10.58 -2.02 -29.97
CA LEU A 75 -10.35 -3.46 -30.17
C LEU A 75 -8.88 -3.75 -30.54
N ASP A 76 -8.29 -2.92 -31.40
CA ASP A 76 -6.91 -3.09 -31.82
C ASP A 76 -5.93 -2.89 -30.66
N GLU A 77 -6.12 -1.85 -29.85
CA GLU A 77 -5.28 -1.57 -28.68
C GLU A 77 -5.38 -2.70 -27.63
N TRP A 78 -6.59 -3.20 -27.36
CA TRP A 78 -6.77 -4.31 -26.45
C TRP A 78 -6.06 -5.58 -26.94
N ASN A 79 -6.23 -5.92 -28.22
CA ASN A 79 -5.53 -7.05 -28.83
C ASN A 79 -4.00 -6.87 -28.84
N ASN A 80 -3.51 -5.63 -29.00
CA ASN A 80 -2.09 -5.33 -28.88
C ASN A 80 -1.57 -5.56 -27.46
N LEU A 81 -2.36 -5.23 -26.42
CA LEU A 81 -2.02 -5.51 -25.03
C LEU A 81 -1.89 -7.02 -24.76
N LEU A 82 -2.84 -7.82 -25.29
CA LEU A 82 -2.83 -9.28 -25.17
C LEU A 82 -1.61 -9.90 -25.86
N LYS A 83 -1.35 -9.51 -27.12
CA LYS A 83 -0.17 -9.97 -27.89
C LYS A 83 1.15 -9.58 -27.23
N ALA A 84 1.24 -8.38 -26.66
CA ALA A 84 2.44 -7.93 -25.98
C ALA A 84 2.71 -8.76 -24.72
N TYR A 85 1.67 -9.12 -23.97
CA TYR A 85 1.78 -10.01 -22.82
C TYR A 85 2.22 -11.42 -23.22
N ASP A 86 1.62 -11.98 -24.30
CA ASP A 86 1.95 -13.32 -24.78
C ASP A 86 3.41 -13.40 -25.28
N LYS A 87 3.91 -12.33 -25.91
CA LYS A 87 5.30 -12.24 -26.35
C LYS A 87 6.30 -12.15 -25.18
N ASP A 88 5.96 -11.38 -24.17
CA ASP A 88 6.76 -11.18 -22.94
C ASP A 88 5.83 -10.83 -21.79
N ASN A 89 5.65 -11.75 -20.87
CA ASN A 89 4.79 -11.54 -19.72
C ASN A 89 5.30 -10.46 -18.75
N ASN A 90 6.54 -9.99 -18.91
CA ASN A 90 7.12 -8.85 -18.19
C ASN A 90 7.05 -7.53 -18.98
N THR A 91 6.35 -7.53 -20.11
CA THR A 91 6.24 -6.36 -20.98
C THR A 91 5.81 -5.10 -20.22
N THR A 92 6.37 -3.96 -20.59
CA THR A 92 5.94 -2.63 -20.14
C THR A 92 5.10 -1.92 -21.21
N HIS A 93 4.67 -2.67 -22.24
CA HIS A 93 3.83 -2.14 -23.32
C HIS A 93 2.61 -1.41 -22.75
N THR A 94 2.41 -0.20 -23.25
CA THR A 94 1.33 0.69 -22.80
C THR A 94 0.47 1.02 -24.00
N ILE A 95 -0.82 0.77 -23.92
CA ILE A 95 -1.81 1.01 -24.94
C ILE A 95 -2.58 2.31 -24.69
N HIS A 96 -3.18 2.86 -25.74
CA HIS A 96 -4.06 4.02 -25.68
C HIS A 96 -5.41 3.67 -25.08
N CYS A 97 -5.96 4.53 -24.23
CA CYS A 97 -7.30 4.39 -23.66
C CYS A 97 -7.89 5.74 -23.27
N ASP A 98 -9.21 5.78 -23.16
CA ASP A 98 -9.93 6.86 -22.52
C ASP A 98 -10.32 6.47 -21.10
N VAL A 99 -10.28 7.41 -20.16
CA VAL A 99 -10.61 7.14 -18.76
C VAL A 99 -11.66 8.12 -18.28
N LYS A 100 -12.71 7.61 -17.64
CA LYS A 100 -13.69 8.39 -16.91
C LYS A 100 -13.61 7.99 -15.45
N TYR A 101 -13.22 8.93 -14.59
CA TYR A 101 -13.19 8.78 -13.14
C TYR A 101 -14.41 9.45 -12.54
N VAL A 102 -15.13 8.75 -11.65
CA VAL A 102 -16.34 9.24 -11.00
C VAL A 102 -16.22 9.03 -9.49
N LYS A 103 -16.33 10.12 -8.71
CA LYS A 103 -16.33 10.08 -7.25
C LYS A 103 -17.41 11.02 -6.70
N GLY A 104 -18.46 10.45 -6.08
CA GLY A 104 -19.65 11.21 -5.73
C GLY A 104 -20.27 11.86 -6.98
N SER A 105 -20.43 13.17 -6.95
CA SER A 105 -20.91 13.98 -8.09
C SER A 105 -19.78 14.44 -9.03
N GLU A 106 -18.51 14.21 -8.67
CA GLU A 106 -17.35 14.63 -9.45
C GLU A 106 -17.06 13.67 -10.59
N ILE A 107 -16.90 14.20 -11.79
CA ILE A 107 -16.57 13.45 -13.00
C ILE A 107 -15.34 14.08 -13.66
N THR A 108 -14.30 13.29 -13.86
CA THR A 108 -13.12 13.69 -14.63
C THR A 108 -12.97 12.74 -15.81
N THR A 109 -12.87 13.29 -17.03
CA THR A 109 -12.64 12.51 -18.25
C THR A 109 -11.28 12.85 -18.82
N ILE A 110 -10.46 11.83 -19.03
CA ILE A 110 -9.12 11.94 -19.62
C ILE A 110 -9.15 11.16 -20.95
N LYS A 111 -8.89 11.86 -22.03
CA LYS A 111 -8.73 11.24 -23.36
C LYS A 111 -7.27 10.87 -23.57
N ASP A 112 -7.03 9.81 -24.33
CA ASP A 112 -5.70 9.36 -24.74
C ASP A 112 -4.71 9.13 -23.56
N ALA A 113 -5.21 8.53 -22.51
CA ALA A 113 -4.39 8.02 -21.41
C ALA A 113 -3.69 6.71 -21.78
N GLY A 114 -2.70 6.30 -21.00
CA GLY A 114 -2.02 5.02 -21.19
C GLY A 114 -2.46 3.96 -20.19
N LEU A 115 -2.83 2.77 -20.67
CA LEU A 115 -3.12 1.59 -19.87
C LEU A 115 -2.04 0.52 -20.08
N ARG A 116 -1.57 -0.12 -19.02
CA ARG A 116 -0.70 -1.30 -19.12
C ARG A 116 -0.94 -2.31 -17.99
N ILE A 117 -0.59 -3.56 -18.26
CA ILE A 117 -0.51 -4.60 -17.23
C ILE A 117 0.71 -4.34 -16.34
N ARG A 118 0.56 -4.61 -15.03
CA ARG A 118 1.66 -4.51 -14.07
C ARG A 118 1.69 -5.69 -13.09
N GLY A 119 2.68 -5.68 -12.22
CA GLY A 119 2.94 -6.73 -11.23
C GLY A 119 4.20 -7.52 -11.60
N ARG A 120 4.56 -8.47 -10.75
CA ARG A 120 5.62 -9.45 -10.99
C ARG A 120 5.05 -10.85 -10.78
N ALA A 121 5.04 -11.38 -9.57
CA ALA A 121 4.46 -12.68 -9.24
C ALA A 121 2.94 -12.75 -9.47
N THR A 122 2.25 -11.61 -9.31
CA THR A 122 0.79 -11.47 -9.49
C THR A 122 0.38 -11.01 -10.88
N ARG A 123 1.32 -10.96 -11.84
CA ARG A 123 1.02 -10.53 -13.22
C ARG A 123 0.24 -11.64 -13.94
N LYS A 124 -0.88 -11.26 -14.55
CA LYS A 124 -1.75 -12.16 -15.31
C LYS A 124 -2.19 -11.52 -16.62
N ARG A 125 -2.49 -12.35 -17.62
CA ARG A 125 -3.17 -11.94 -18.83
C ARG A 125 -4.60 -11.50 -18.48
N PRO A 126 -5.09 -10.35 -18.96
CA PRO A 126 -6.39 -9.81 -18.53
C PRO A 126 -7.59 -10.56 -19.11
N GLU A 127 -7.41 -11.30 -20.20
CA GLU A 127 -8.48 -12.05 -20.87
C GLU A 127 -7.93 -13.31 -21.53
N GLY A 128 -8.70 -14.41 -21.47
CA GLY A 128 -8.45 -15.65 -22.21
C GLY A 128 -7.11 -16.32 -21.90
N SER A 129 -6.72 -17.22 -22.80
CA SER A 129 -5.46 -17.96 -22.82
C SER A 129 -4.48 -17.35 -23.81
N GLU A 130 -3.22 -17.80 -23.76
CA GLU A 130 -2.17 -17.39 -24.71
C GLU A 130 -2.62 -17.58 -26.17
N GLY A 131 -2.40 -16.56 -26.99
CA GLY A 131 -2.76 -16.53 -28.42
C GLY A 131 -4.23 -16.19 -28.71
N GLU A 132 -5.11 -16.18 -27.72
CA GLU A 132 -6.49 -15.78 -27.92
C GLU A 132 -6.61 -14.26 -28.06
N LEU A 133 -7.41 -13.81 -29.02
CA LEU A 133 -7.77 -12.40 -29.18
C LEU A 133 -9.14 -12.15 -28.58
N HIS A 134 -9.41 -10.89 -28.27
CA HIS A 134 -10.70 -10.46 -27.76
C HIS A 134 -11.85 -10.83 -28.73
N LYS A 135 -12.94 -11.29 -28.15
CA LYS A 135 -14.21 -11.52 -28.83
C LYS A 135 -15.29 -10.78 -28.07
N ALA A 136 -16.12 -10.01 -28.78
CA ALA A 136 -17.28 -9.37 -28.19
C ALA A 136 -18.13 -10.39 -27.42
N GLU A 137 -18.67 -10.00 -26.27
CA GLU A 137 -19.39 -10.89 -25.35
C GLU A 137 -18.53 -11.99 -24.72
N GLY A 138 -17.21 -11.89 -24.79
CA GLY A 138 -16.29 -12.80 -24.11
C GLY A 138 -16.53 -12.83 -22.62
N THR A 139 -16.41 -14.02 -22.02
CA THR A 139 -16.60 -14.24 -20.58
C THR A 139 -15.32 -14.67 -19.85
N ASN A 140 -14.20 -14.78 -20.56
CA ASN A 140 -12.95 -15.32 -20.05
C ASN A 140 -12.03 -14.21 -19.49
N TRP A 141 -12.58 -13.33 -18.70
CA TRP A 141 -11.84 -12.24 -18.08
C TRP A 141 -11.02 -12.74 -16.89
N ASN A 142 -9.79 -12.28 -16.81
CA ASN A 142 -8.90 -12.61 -15.70
C ASN A 142 -8.60 -11.39 -14.86
N ARG A 143 -8.65 -11.54 -13.55
CA ARG A 143 -8.24 -10.49 -12.64
C ARG A 143 -6.73 -10.26 -12.74
N CYS A 144 -6.32 -9.06 -13.11
CA CYS A 144 -4.92 -8.67 -13.19
C CYS A 144 -4.70 -7.25 -12.66
N ASN A 145 -3.44 -6.90 -12.41
CA ASN A 145 -3.09 -5.57 -11.96
C ASN A 145 -2.83 -4.65 -13.15
N PHE A 146 -3.30 -3.39 -13.06
CA PHE A 146 -3.10 -2.38 -14.09
C PHE A 146 -2.34 -1.16 -13.56
N GLN A 147 -1.83 -0.37 -14.48
CA GLN A 147 -1.41 1.01 -14.26
C GLN A 147 -2.08 1.88 -15.31
N ILE A 148 -2.65 2.99 -14.84
CA ILE A 148 -3.11 4.05 -15.73
C ILE A 148 -2.13 5.22 -15.59
N ASN A 149 -1.64 5.73 -16.71
CA ASN A 149 -0.84 6.94 -16.79
C ASN A 149 -1.61 7.97 -17.63
N PHE A 150 -2.22 8.92 -16.98
CA PHE A 150 -3.06 9.94 -17.61
C PHE A 150 -2.28 10.83 -18.58
N ARG A 151 -0.97 10.97 -18.39
CA ARG A 151 -0.06 11.80 -19.19
C ARG A 151 0.90 10.98 -20.06
N LYS A 152 0.56 9.73 -20.40
CA LYS A 152 1.49 8.87 -21.18
C LYS A 152 1.69 9.45 -22.59
N PHE A 153 0.62 9.79 -23.25
CA PHE A 153 0.64 10.25 -24.64
C PHE A 153 0.41 11.76 -24.77
N VAL A 154 -0.42 12.34 -23.91
CA VAL A 154 -0.67 13.78 -23.84
C VAL A 154 0.13 14.37 -22.67
N LYS A 155 1.03 15.32 -22.95
CA LYS A 155 1.94 15.93 -21.95
C LYS A 155 1.39 17.24 -21.32
N ASP A 156 0.11 17.39 -21.24
CA ASP A 156 -0.56 18.52 -20.63
C ASP A 156 -0.61 18.37 -19.10
N ASP A 157 -0.32 19.43 -18.36
CA ASP A 157 -0.36 19.42 -16.89
C ASP A 157 -1.79 19.27 -16.35
N ALA A 158 -2.81 19.68 -17.12
CA ALA A 158 -4.21 19.45 -16.79
C ALA A 158 -4.65 17.98 -16.97
N HIS A 159 -3.86 17.15 -17.65
CA HIS A 159 -4.16 15.73 -17.92
C HIS A 159 -3.90 14.86 -16.69
N THR A 160 -4.66 15.12 -15.62
CA THR A 160 -4.54 14.48 -14.31
C THR A 160 -5.92 14.22 -13.71
N VAL A 161 -6.00 13.30 -12.77
CA VAL A 161 -7.17 13.09 -11.94
C VAL A 161 -6.83 13.57 -10.51
N HIS A 162 -7.46 14.64 -10.06
CA HIS A 162 -7.16 15.29 -8.77
C HIS A 162 -5.67 15.53 -8.55
N GLY A 163 -4.95 15.96 -9.59
CA GLY A 163 -3.51 16.21 -9.56
C GLY A 163 -2.64 14.97 -9.75
N ALA A 164 -3.17 13.75 -9.71
CA ALA A 164 -2.40 12.55 -9.97
C ALA A 164 -2.18 12.34 -11.48
N ARG A 165 -0.92 12.13 -11.88
CA ARG A 165 -0.55 11.77 -13.26
C ARG A 165 -0.70 10.28 -13.53
N LYS A 166 -0.63 9.46 -12.50
CA LYS A 166 -0.69 7.99 -12.58
C LYS A 166 -1.41 7.42 -11.38
N ILE A 167 -2.07 6.30 -11.58
CA ILE A 167 -2.59 5.44 -10.51
C ILE A 167 -2.20 3.99 -10.78
N LEU A 168 -2.01 3.24 -9.70
CA LEU A 168 -1.82 1.80 -9.76
C LEU A 168 -3.11 1.13 -9.31
N LEU A 169 -3.55 0.11 -10.04
CA LEU A 169 -4.76 -0.65 -9.75
C LEU A 169 -4.37 -2.08 -9.40
N ARG A 170 -4.51 -2.44 -8.13
CA ARG A 170 -4.20 -3.79 -7.65
C ARG A 170 -5.48 -4.59 -7.45
N GLY A 171 -5.50 -5.77 -8.04
CA GLY A 171 -6.68 -6.62 -8.08
C GLY A 171 -6.95 -7.42 -6.80
N ASN A 172 -6.22 -7.22 -5.70
CA ASN A 172 -6.40 -7.94 -4.42
C ASN A 172 -6.38 -9.48 -4.55
N GLN A 173 -5.65 -10.02 -5.53
CA GLN A 173 -5.68 -11.44 -5.91
C GLN A 173 -5.31 -12.40 -4.79
N SER A 174 -4.53 -11.96 -3.82
CA SER A 174 -4.08 -12.75 -2.67
C SER A 174 -4.50 -12.15 -1.34
N ASP A 175 -5.49 -11.24 -1.38
CA ASP A 175 -6.09 -10.65 -0.18
C ASP A 175 -7.60 -10.90 -0.13
N PRO A 176 -8.05 -12.01 0.47
CA PRO A 176 -9.48 -12.31 0.58
C PRO A 176 -10.22 -11.35 1.50
N THR A 177 -9.50 -10.51 2.28
CA THR A 177 -10.09 -9.49 3.15
C THR A 177 -10.28 -8.16 2.44
N TYR A 178 -9.59 -7.92 1.32
CA TYR A 178 -9.58 -6.68 0.53
C TYR A 178 -9.03 -5.45 1.25
N VAL A 179 -8.52 -5.55 2.47
CA VAL A 179 -8.18 -4.37 3.28
C VAL A 179 -6.70 -4.20 3.60
N ARG A 180 -5.83 -5.19 3.32
CA ARG A 180 -4.42 -5.14 3.78
C ARG A 180 -3.68 -3.88 3.37
N GLU A 181 -3.67 -3.56 2.08
CA GLU A 181 -2.95 -2.39 1.60
C GLU A 181 -3.60 -1.07 2.01
N VAL A 182 -4.94 -0.98 1.91
CA VAL A 182 -5.67 0.23 2.33
C VAL A 182 -5.45 0.49 3.81
N PHE A 183 -5.56 -0.53 4.66
CA PHE A 183 -5.33 -0.41 6.09
C PHE A 183 -3.87 -0.04 6.41
N SER A 184 -2.91 -0.67 5.75
CA SER A 184 -1.49 -0.43 6.01
C SER A 184 -1.11 1.02 5.71
N TYR A 185 -1.52 1.56 4.57
CA TYR A 185 -1.20 2.94 4.23
C TYR A 185 -2.00 3.97 5.05
N ASP A 186 -3.24 3.67 5.43
CA ASP A 186 -3.97 4.47 6.43
C ASP A 186 -3.23 4.51 7.77
N LEU A 187 -2.63 3.39 8.18
CA LEU A 187 -1.87 3.31 9.43
C LEU A 187 -0.60 4.18 9.40
N PHE A 188 0.17 4.17 8.31
CA PHE A 188 1.31 5.08 8.13
C PHE A 188 0.90 6.54 8.25
N ARG A 189 -0.18 6.92 7.56
CA ARG A 189 -0.72 8.29 7.62
C ARG A 189 -1.14 8.68 9.05
N ARG A 190 -1.89 7.82 9.76
CA ARG A 190 -2.31 8.05 11.15
C ARG A 190 -1.14 8.15 12.12
N ALA A 191 -0.11 7.38 11.89
CA ALA A 191 1.12 7.44 12.67
C ALA A 191 1.95 8.71 12.38
N GLY A 192 1.62 9.48 11.35
CA GLY A 192 2.43 10.61 10.89
C GLY A 192 3.74 10.18 10.24
N ALA A 193 3.80 8.96 9.68
CA ALA A 193 4.90 8.49 8.86
C ALA A 193 4.64 8.91 7.41
N PHE A 194 4.98 10.15 7.06
CA PHE A 194 4.65 10.77 5.78
C PHE A 194 5.27 10.06 4.56
N THR A 195 6.27 9.20 4.80
CA THR A 195 6.88 8.37 3.75
C THR A 195 6.00 7.20 3.30
N GLY A 196 4.89 6.92 3.99
CA GLY A 196 3.87 6.02 3.50
C GLY A 196 3.17 6.58 2.24
N THR A 197 2.87 5.71 1.27
CA THR A 197 2.07 6.09 0.10
C THR A 197 0.58 6.13 0.43
N ASN A 198 -0.26 6.51 -0.52
CA ASN A 198 -1.71 6.53 -0.36
C ASN A 198 -2.36 5.34 -1.06
N ALA A 199 -3.45 4.82 -0.49
CA ALA A 199 -4.30 3.80 -1.10
C ALA A 199 -5.77 3.99 -0.72
N ALA A 200 -6.67 3.61 -1.63
CA ALA A 200 -8.11 3.60 -1.43
C ALA A 200 -8.76 2.52 -2.32
N HIS A 201 -9.97 2.09 -1.96
CA HIS A 201 -10.74 1.21 -2.83
C HIS A 201 -11.32 1.96 -4.03
N CYS A 202 -11.48 1.25 -5.15
CA CYS A 202 -12.22 1.73 -6.31
C CYS A 202 -12.91 0.56 -7.04
N ARG A 203 -13.89 0.88 -7.90
CA ARG A 203 -14.53 -0.05 -8.81
C ARG A 203 -13.94 0.13 -10.21
N LEU A 204 -13.48 -0.96 -10.85
CA LEU A 204 -12.91 -0.90 -12.19
C LEU A 204 -13.86 -1.50 -13.22
N TYR A 205 -14.12 -0.74 -14.28
CA TYR A 205 -14.86 -1.14 -15.46
C TYR A 205 -13.98 -0.96 -16.69
N ILE A 206 -13.99 -1.93 -17.60
CA ILE A 206 -13.27 -1.85 -18.88
C ILE A 206 -14.25 -2.17 -19.99
N LYS A 207 -14.27 -1.32 -21.02
CA LYS A 207 -15.03 -1.50 -22.24
C LYS A 207 -14.07 -1.59 -23.43
N VAL A 208 -14.08 -2.72 -24.13
CA VAL A 208 -13.47 -2.84 -25.42
C VAL A 208 -14.49 -2.37 -26.46
N GLN A 209 -14.08 -1.53 -27.40
CA GLN A 209 -14.99 -1.03 -28.46
C GLN A 209 -15.53 -2.19 -29.28
N GLY A 210 -16.85 -2.21 -29.47
CA GLY A 210 -17.58 -3.31 -30.10
C GLY A 210 -18.34 -4.17 -29.09
N ASP A 211 -17.99 -4.15 -27.81
CA ASP A 211 -18.74 -4.85 -26.76
C ASP A 211 -20.11 -4.20 -26.51
N PRO A 212 -21.14 -4.97 -26.20
CA PRO A 212 -22.48 -4.43 -25.92
C PRO A 212 -22.50 -3.66 -24.57
N LYS A 213 -21.63 -4.01 -23.62
CA LYS A 213 -21.54 -3.41 -22.28
C LYS A 213 -20.10 -3.37 -21.77
N GLU A 214 -19.88 -2.60 -20.71
CA GLU A 214 -18.63 -2.63 -19.97
C GLU A 214 -18.51 -3.94 -19.18
N THR A 215 -17.29 -4.46 -19.08
CA THR A 215 -16.95 -5.57 -18.18
C THR A 215 -16.60 -5.02 -16.80
N TYR A 216 -17.23 -5.53 -15.77
CA TYR A 216 -16.94 -5.16 -14.40
C TYR A 216 -15.79 -6.02 -13.84
N PHE A 217 -14.60 -5.43 -13.70
CA PHE A 217 -13.42 -6.11 -13.17
C PHE A 217 -13.43 -6.25 -11.65
N GLY A 218 -14.30 -5.52 -10.93
CA GLY A 218 -14.50 -5.65 -9.50
C GLY A 218 -13.86 -4.55 -8.65
N ILE A 219 -13.68 -4.86 -7.37
CA ILE A 219 -13.01 -3.97 -6.41
C ILE A 219 -11.51 -4.07 -6.59
N TYR A 220 -10.88 -2.91 -6.72
CA TYR A 220 -9.43 -2.75 -6.80
C TYR A 220 -8.93 -1.85 -5.66
N THR A 221 -7.70 -2.07 -5.24
CA THR A 221 -6.95 -1.10 -4.46
C THR A 221 -6.25 -0.15 -5.43
N MET A 222 -6.70 1.10 -5.45
CA MET A 222 -6.05 2.20 -6.16
C MET A 222 -4.93 2.75 -5.29
N MET A 223 -3.70 2.80 -5.81
CA MET A 223 -2.52 3.22 -5.07
C MET A 223 -1.77 4.34 -5.75
N GLU A 224 -1.17 5.19 -4.94
CA GLU A 224 -0.21 6.20 -5.39
C GLU A 224 1.12 5.51 -5.80
N PRO A 225 1.64 5.73 -7.02
CA PRO A 225 2.96 5.24 -7.39
C PRO A 225 4.07 6.02 -6.68
N VAL A 226 5.11 5.30 -6.23
CA VAL A 226 6.32 5.94 -5.69
C VAL A 226 7.26 6.27 -6.86
N ASP A 227 7.15 7.51 -7.35
CA ASP A 227 7.93 8.04 -8.48
C ASP A 227 8.28 9.54 -8.25
N ASP A 228 8.62 10.27 -9.30
CA ASP A 228 8.95 11.69 -9.23
C ASP A 228 7.78 12.57 -8.74
N GLU A 229 6.52 12.17 -9.01
CA GLU A 229 5.34 12.90 -8.52
C GLU A 229 5.16 12.72 -7.03
N TYR A 230 5.31 11.49 -6.53
CA TYR A 230 5.27 11.18 -5.11
C TYR A 230 6.24 12.08 -4.31
N VAL A 231 7.46 12.26 -4.83
CA VAL A 231 8.47 13.12 -4.21
C VAL A 231 8.08 14.60 -4.31
N LYS A 232 7.52 15.05 -5.43
CA LYS A 232 7.09 16.44 -5.61
C LYS A 232 5.95 16.84 -4.68
N VAL A 233 4.97 15.95 -4.50
CA VAL A 233 3.82 16.19 -3.61
C VAL A 233 4.26 16.35 -2.15
N ARG A 234 5.34 15.66 -1.75
CA ARG A 234 5.92 15.71 -0.40
C ARG A 234 7.19 16.54 -0.31
N LYS A 235 7.32 17.54 -1.19
CA LYS A 235 8.53 18.35 -1.27
C LYS A 235 8.87 19.08 0.04
N GLU A 236 7.87 19.55 0.75
CA GLU A 236 8.07 20.26 2.02
C GLU A 236 8.59 19.33 3.10
N GLU A 237 8.02 18.13 3.23
CA GLU A 237 8.42 17.13 4.22
C GLU A 237 9.80 16.54 3.91
N PHE A 238 10.12 16.31 2.62
CA PHE A 238 11.43 15.86 2.20
C PHE A 238 12.49 16.98 2.21
N GLY A 239 12.07 18.24 2.28
CA GLY A 239 12.93 19.40 2.17
C GLY A 239 13.40 19.71 0.73
N SER A 240 13.20 18.79 -0.21
CA SER A 240 13.51 18.97 -1.64
C SER A 240 12.88 17.84 -2.47
N SER A 241 12.55 18.12 -3.72
CA SER A 241 12.13 17.11 -4.71
C SER A 241 13.19 16.84 -5.80
N LYS A 242 14.41 17.33 -5.62
CA LYS A 242 15.48 17.27 -6.64
C LYS A 242 16.45 16.10 -6.47
N GLY A 243 16.21 15.26 -5.48
CA GLY A 243 17.10 14.19 -5.09
C GLY A 243 16.93 12.88 -5.85
N ASN A 244 17.66 11.87 -5.41
CA ASN A 244 17.71 10.55 -6.03
C ASN A 244 16.78 9.57 -5.33
N LEU A 245 15.73 9.12 -6.03
CA LEU A 245 14.81 8.08 -5.59
C LEU A 245 15.26 6.73 -6.16
N TRP A 246 15.43 5.75 -5.28
CA TRP A 246 15.80 4.39 -5.63
C TRP A 246 14.71 3.40 -5.25
N LYS A 247 14.27 2.57 -6.19
CA LYS A 247 13.48 1.37 -5.90
C LYS A 247 14.42 0.25 -5.49
N CYS A 248 14.17 -0.32 -4.30
CA CYS A 248 14.95 -1.41 -3.75
C CYS A 248 14.15 -2.71 -3.87
N ARG A 249 14.66 -3.65 -4.62
CA ARG A 249 14.01 -4.94 -4.91
C ARG A 249 14.56 -6.04 -4.01
N HIS A 250 14.01 -7.23 -4.12
CA HIS A 250 14.44 -8.41 -3.37
C HIS A 250 15.97 -8.57 -3.36
N LYS A 251 16.54 -8.80 -2.17
CA LYS A 251 17.96 -8.88 -1.85
C LYS A 251 18.71 -7.53 -1.74
N ALA A 252 18.05 -6.41 -1.82
CA ALA A 252 18.64 -5.11 -1.50
C ALA A 252 18.77 -4.97 0.02
N THR A 253 19.98 -5.08 0.57
CA THR A 253 20.26 -5.12 2.01
C THR A 253 20.86 -3.84 2.57
N LEU A 254 21.25 -2.90 1.69
CA LEU A 254 22.08 -1.73 2.05
C LEU A 254 23.41 -2.15 2.69
N SER A 255 23.95 -3.31 2.28
CA SER A 255 25.26 -3.84 2.69
C SER A 255 26.00 -4.43 1.49
N PHE A 256 27.30 -4.69 1.67
CA PHE A 256 28.14 -5.37 0.69
C PHE A 256 28.20 -6.88 1.00
N ASP A 257 27.06 -7.51 1.00
CA ASP A 257 26.93 -8.95 1.20
C ASP A 257 27.23 -9.75 -0.09
N SER A 258 27.09 -11.08 -0.03
CA SER A 258 27.32 -11.98 -1.16
C SER A 258 26.39 -11.74 -2.36
N GLU A 259 25.27 -11.09 -2.15
CA GLU A 259 24.29 -10.77 -3.19
C GLU A 259 24.61 -9.46 -3.92
N TYR A 260 25.45 -8.61 -3.29
CA TYR A 260 25.85 -7.35 -3.90
C TYR A 260 26.65 -7.58 -5.18
N LYS A 261 26.23 -6.96 -6.26
CA LYS A 261 26.94 -6.87 -7.53
C LYS A 261 26.71 -5.50 -8.14
N ASP A 262 27.77 -4.88 -8.57
CA ASP A 262 27.75 -3.56 -9.20
C ASP A 262 26.82 -3.50 -10.42
N SER A 263 26.74 -4.59 -11.19
CA SER A 263 25.83 -4.74 -12.34
C SER A 263 24.36 -4.83 -12.00
N LYS A 264 23.99 -4.97 -10.70
CA LYS A 264 22.62 -4.96 -10.20
C LYS A 264 22.13 -3.56 -9.77
N ILE A 265 22.96 -2.53 -9.98
CA ILE A 265 22.56 -1.13 -9.81
C ILE A 265 22.37 -0.52 -11.20
N GLY A 266 21.22 0.07 -11.43
CA GLY A 266 20.88 0.67 -12.71
C GLY A 266 19.78 1.71 -12.60
N GLU A 267 19.35 2.22 -13.74
CA GLU A 267 18.24 3.20 -13.80
C GLU A 267 17.02 2.63 -14.52
N ASP A 268 15.87 3.25 -14.22
CA ASP A 268 14.61 2.92 -14.88
C ASP A 268 14.74 3.05 -16.41
N ASN A 269 14.24 2.08 -17.11
CA ASN A 269 14.37 2.04 -18.57
C ASN A 269 13.14 1.37 -19.20
N ASP A 270 12.87 1.75 -20.44
CA ASP A 270 11.71 1.23 -21.19
C ASP A 270 11.86 -0.25 -21.62
N LYS A 271 13.02 -0.87 -21.37
CA LYS A 271 13.30 -2.27 -21.77
C LYS A 271 12.88 -3.30 -20.71
N GLY A 272 12.32 -2.84 -19.57
CA GLY A 272 11.86 -3.72 -18.51
C GLY A 272 12.97 -4.44 -17.73
N LYS A 273 14.24 -4.09 -17.93
CA LYS A 273 15.35 -4.67 -17.16
C LYS A 273 15.21 -4.28 -15.69
N GLU A 274 15.23 -5.28 -14.82
CA GLU A 274 15.12 -5.10 -13.38
C GLU A 274 16.50 -5.05 -12.72
N TYR A 275 16.68 -4.08 -11.82
CA TYR A 275 17.88 -3.95 -11.00
C TYR A 275 17.53 -4.14 -9.51
N MET A 276 18.50 -4.54 -8.71
CA MET A 276 18.35 -4.62 -7.25
C MET A 276 18.12 -3.22 -6.65
N TYR A 277 18.90 -2.25 -7.11
CA TYR A 277 18.73 -0.82 -6.85
C TYR A 277 18.47 -0.11 -8.17
N GLU A 278 17.26 0.38 -8.35
CA GLU A 278 16.82 1.01 -9.60
C GLU A 278 16.53 2.49 -9.37
N LEU A 279 17.33 3.36 -10.00
CA LEU A 279 17.15 4.81 -9.96
C LEU A 279 15.86 5.20 -10.68
N LYS A 280 14.97 5.94 -10.01
CA LYS A 280 13.65 6.33 -10.51
C LYS A 280 13.53 7.82 -10.85
N THR A 281 14.46 8.65 -10.37
CA THR A 281 14.55 10.09 -10.66
C THR A 281 15.93 10.41 -11.17
N ASN A 282 16.12 11.60 -11.78
CA ASN A 282 17.39 12.02 -12.33
C ASN A 282 18.00 11.00 -13.32
N ILE A 283 17.15 10.41 -14.17
CA ILE A 283 17.57 9.46 -15.20
C ILE A 283 18.62 10.09 -16.10
N GLY A 284 19.66 9.32 -16.44
CA GLY A 284 20.84 9.80 -17.17
C GLY A 284 21.99 10.30 -16.28
N THR A 285 21.80 10.33 -14.94
CA THR A 285 22.85 10.69 -13.98
C THR A 285 23.30 9.50 -13.12
N LEU A 286 23.11 8.29 -13.61
CA LEU A 286 23.38 7.06 -12.86
C LEU A 286 24.77 7.01 -12.20
N PRO A 287 25.88 7.41 -12.84
CA PRO A 287 27.21 7.34 -12.19
C PRO A 287 27.27 8.15 -10.90
N GLN A 288 26.72 9.37 -10.89
CA GLN A 288 26.71 10.26 -9.73
C GLN A 288 25.75 9.77 -8.65
N ALA A 289 24.54 9.38 -9.03
CA ALA A 289 23.54 8.84 -8.12
C ALA A 289 24.03 7.54 -7.46
N LYS A 290 24.69 6.67 -8.22
CA LYS A 290 25.32 5.44 -7.73
C LYS A 290 26.46 5.74 -6.75
N ALA A 291 27.31 6.71 -7.04
CA ALA A 291 28.38 7.12 -6.11
C ALA A 291 27.80 7.58 -4.75
N GLN A 292 26.69 8.32 -4.75
CA GLN A 292 25.97 8.71 -3.53
C GLN A 292 25.44 7.48 -2.77
N LEU A 293 24.74 6.56 -3.45
CA LEU A 293 24.22 5.34 -2.87
C LEU A 293 25.35 4.50 -2.23
N LEU A 294 26.46 4.30 -2.94
CA LEU A 294 27.59 3.53 -2.45
C LEU A 294 28.29 4.22 -1.27
N ASN A 295 28.39 5.54 -1.29
CA ASN A 295 28.92 6.30 -0.15
C ASN A 295 28.04 6.11 1.10
N PHE A 296 26.72 6.19 0.95
CA PHE A 296 25.78 5.90 2.04
C PHE A 296 25.96 4.47 2.58
N ILE A 297 25.97 3.46 1.70
CA ILE A 297 26.16 2.05 2.09
C ILE A 297 27.49 1.87 2.79
N THR A 298 28.58 2.46 2.29
CA THR A 298 29.91 2.39 2.91
C THR A 298 29.89 2.96 4.32
N ASN A 299 29.45 4.21 4.49
CA ASN A 299 29.40 4.84 5.80
C ASN A 299 28.49 4.07 6.77
N PHE A 300 27.36 3.59 6.27
CA PHE A 300 26.40 2.84 7.08
C PHE A 300 27.02 1.53 7.62
N ASN A 301 27.85 0.86 6.85
CA ASN A 301 28.45 -0.42 7.24
C ASN A 301 29.80 -0.28 7.97
N THR A 302 30.57 0.80 7.72
CA THR A 302 31.92 0.94 8.28
C THR A 302 32.02 1.83 9.51
N LEU A 303 31.13 2.82 9.64
CA LEU A 303 31.12 3.66 10.84
C LEU A 303 30.56 2.89 12.05
N GLU A 304 31.15 3.11 13.23
CA GLU A 304 30.75 2.47 14.47
C GLU A 304 30.72 3.45 15.65
N GLY A 305 30.08 3.04 16.76
CA GLY A 305 30.01 3.82 17.97
C GLY A 305 29.50 5.23 17.77
N ASP A 306 30.12 6.21 18.46
CA ASP A 306 29.70 7.61 18.38
C ASP A 306 29.85 8.22 16.98
N LYS A 307 30.77 7.71 16.18
CA LYS A 307 30.92 8.17 14.77
C LYS A 307 29.70 7.80 13.93
N PHE A 308 29.22 6.57 14.08
CA PHE A 308 28.00 6.14 13.41
C PHE A 308 26.77 6.94 13.92
N LYS A 309 26.65 7.05 15.23
CA LYS A 309 25.56 7.79 15.89
C LYS A 309 25.48 9.23 15.39
N THR A 310 26.59 9.94 15.38
CA THR A 310 26.65 11.33 14.91
C THR A 310 26.29 11.41 13.42
N TRP A 311 26.85 10.54 12.59
CA TRP A 311 26.63 10.53 11.15
C TRP A 311 25.15 10.22 10.81
N ILE A 312 24.54 9.20 11.45
CA ILE A 312 23.15 8.83 11.12
C ILE A 312 22.17 9.96 11.49
N GLN A 313 22.39 10.68 12.58
CA GLN A 313 21.58 11.84 12.96
C GLN A 313 21.77 13.02 11.99
N GLN A 314 22.93 13.15 11.35
CA GLN A 314 23.15 14.16 10.31
C GLN A 314 22.39 13.85 9.02
N VAL A 315 22.37 12.58 8.59
CA VAL A 315 21.81 12.19 7.30
C VAL A 315 20.36 11.65 7.37
N CYS A 316 19.82 11.40 8.55
CA CYS A 316 18.49 10.79 8.72
C CYS A 316 17.74 11.44 9.89
N ASP A 317 16.44 11.66 9.71
CA ASP A 317 15.52 11.80 10.84
C ASP A 317 15.29 10.40 11.44
N VAL A 318 16.07 10.10 12.49
CA VAL A 318 16.04 8.77 13.14
C VAL A 318 14.67 8.48 13.73
N ARG A 319 13.98 9.47 14.33
CA ARG A 319 12.63 9.25 14.87
C ARG A 319 11.63 8.91 13.79
N MET A 320 11.66 9.60 12.64
CA MET A 320 10.78 9.29 11.51
C MET A 320 11.04 7.90 10.94
N LEU A 321 12.29 7.50 10.80
CA LEU A 321 12.66 6.15 10.36
C LEU A 321 12.13 5.08 11.34
N LEU A 322 12.37 5.26 12.64
CA LEU A 322 11.91 4.31 13.67
C LEU A 322 10.40 4.29 13.82
N ARG A 323 9.71 5.43 13.65
CA ARG A 323 8.24 5.50 13.53
C ARG A 323 7.73 4.69 12.35
N THR A 324 8.34 4.84 11.19
CA THR A 324 7.97 4.07 9.98
C THR A 324 8.14 2.57 10.25
N TYR A 325 9.22 2.17 10.92
CA TYR A 325 9.45 0.78 11.26
C TYR A 325 8.56 0.26 12.40
N ALA A 326 8.21 1.08 13.37
CA ALA A 326 7.22 0.71 14.38
C ALA A 326 5.86 0.39 13.74
N VAL A 327 5.44 1.17 12.75
CA VAL A 327 4.22 0.85 11.96
C VAL A 327 4.40 -0.44 11.16
N ASN A 328 5.54 -0.62 10.49
CA ASN A 328 5.85 -1.82 9.70
C ASN A 328 5.69 -3.12 10.50
N VAL A 329 6.33 -3.20 11.67
CA VAL A 329 6.28 -4.40 12.52
C VAL A 329 4.92 -4.56 13.22
N SER A 330 4.24 -3.44 13.52
CA SER A 330 2.87 -3.48 14.05
C SER A 330 1.87 -4.03 13.03
N LEU A 331 2.10 -3.80 11.74
CA LEU A 331 1.35 -4.42 10.65
C LEU A 331 1.68 -5.90 10.45
N GLY A 332 2.73 -6.43 11.10
CA GLY A 332 3.18 -7.79 10.87
C GLY A 332 3.69 -7.99 9.44
N MET A 333 4.29 -6.96 8.84
CA MET A 333 4.81 -7.02 7.47
C MET A 333 6.12 -7.79 7.43
N TRP A 334 6.06 -9.07 7.04
CA TRP A 334 7.23 -9.94 6.97
C TRP A 334 8.02 -9.77 5.65
N ASP A 335 7.36 -9.38 4.55
CA ASP A 335 8.00 -9.21 3.24
C ASP A 335 8.61 -7.81 3.07
N ASP A 336 9.29 -7.34 4.10
CA ASP A 336 9.89 -6.02 4.20
C ASP A 336 11.41 -6.03 3.99
N TYR A 337 12.04 -4.88 4.22
CA TYR A 337 13.50 -4.74 4.21
C TYR A 337 14.17 -5.63 5.25
N TRP A 338 13.71 -5.60 6.52
CA TRP A 338 14.43 -6.21 7.63
C TRP A 338 14.30 -7.73 7.65
N ASN A 339 13.10 -8.27 7.38
CA ASN A 339 12.89 -9.72 7.38
C ASN A 339 13.26 -10.33 6.03
N ASN A 340 12.69 -9.86 4.90
CA ASN A 340 12.87 -10.49 3.59
C ASN A 340 13.71 -9.69 2.57
N ARG A 341 14.29 -8.55 2.94
CA ARG A 341 15.14 -7.71 2.04
C ARG A 341 14.39 -7.26 0.79
N ASN A 342 13.15 -6.80 0.94
CA ASN A 342 12.25 -6.52 -0.18
C ASN A 342 11.37 -5.28 0.09
N ASN A 343 10.65 -4.85 -0.92
CA ASN A 343 9.48 -3.96 -0.83
C ASN A 343 9.72 -2.61 -0.17
N TYR A 344 10.74 -1.88 -0.61
CA TYR A 344 10.96 -0.52 -0.13
C TYR A 344 11.60 0.36 -1.21
N TYR A 345 11.55 1.66 -0.97
CA TYR A 345 12.34 2.65 -1.70
C TYR A 345 13.18 3.43 -0.70
N ILE A 346 14.22 4.07 -1.22
CA ILE A 346 14.99 5.07 -0.48
C ILE A 346 15.05 6.36 -1.29
N TYR A 347 15.05 7.47 -0.58
CA TYR A 347 15.16 8.78 -1.18
C TYR A 347 16.27 9.58 -0.50
N PHE A 348 17.17 10.12 -1.30
CA PHE A 348 18.12 11.13 -0.87
C PHE A 348 17.62 12.47 -1.41
N ASN A 349 17.34 13.43 -0.53
CA ASN A 349 16.70 14.70 -0.96
C ASN A 349 17.61 15.67 -1.73
N SER A 350 18.85 15.27 -2.01
CA SER A 350 19.84 15.99 -2.78
C SER A 350 20.59 15.03 -3.69
N THR A 351 21.20 15.53 -4.75
CA THR A 351 22.15 14.79 -5.60
C THR A 351 23.59 14.87 -5.10
N ASP A 352 23.87 15.71 -4.10
CA ASP A 352 25.18 15.80 -3.45
C ASP A 352 25.48 14.51 -2.68
N SER A 353 26.68 13.95 -2.88
CA SER A 353 27.09 12.69 -2.25
C SER A 353 27.39 12.80 -0.76
N LYS A 354 27.47 14.00 -0.18
CA LYS A 354 27.80 14.25 1.22
C LYS A 354 26.72 15.02 1.97
N ASN A 355 26.01 15.90 1.28
CA ASN A 355 24.99 16.80 1.88
C ASN A 355 23.59 16.40 1.42
N TYR A 356 23.00 15.46 2.13
CA TYR A 356 21.64 14.96 1.86
C TYR A 356 20.95 14.54 3.16
N LYS A 357 19.63 14.38 3.08
CA LYS A 357 18.85 13.60 4.03
C LYS A 357 18.37 12.31 3.36
N PHE A 358 18.52 11.21 4.07
CA PHE A 358 18.05 9.89 3.70
C PHE A 358 16.65 9.65 4.26
N PHE A 359 15.77 9.08 3.43
CA PHE A 359 14.42 8.68 3.81
C PHE A 359 14.15 7.25 3.35
N PHE A 360 13.58 6.46 4.24
CA PHE A 360 13.06 5.13 3.94
C PHE A 360 11.57 5.23 3.58
N ILE A 361 11.16 4.60 2.47
CA ILE A 361 9.80 4.65 1.95
C ILE A 361 9.26 3.21 1.90
N PRO A 362 8.26 2.87 2.74
CA PRO A 362 7.65 1.55 2.78
C PRO A 362 6.79 1.31 1.53
N TYR A 363 6.77 0.07 1.03
CA TYR A 363 6.05 -0.27 -0.19
C TYR A 363 5.57 -1.73 -0.19
N ASP A 364 4.43 -2.03 -0.87
CA ASP A 364 3.92 -3.37 -1.19
C ASP A 364 3.45 -4.18 0.04
N TYR A 365 2.39 -3.70 0.71
CA TYR A 365 1.90 -4.22 1.99
C TYR A 365 0.80 -5.30 1.86
N ASP A 366 0.76 -6.04 0.78
CA ASP A 366 -0.18 -7.17 0.58
C ASP A 366 0.14 -8.40 1.44
N ASN A 367 1.32 -8.43 2.08
CA ASN A 367 1.78 -9.47 3.00
C ASN A 367 1.79 -9.02 4.47
N SER A 368 0.82 -8.19 4.86
CA SER A 368 0.65 -7.66 6.22
C SER A 368 -0.53 -8.29 6.96
N LEU A 369 -0.81 -7.82 8.18
CA LEU A 369 -1.95 -8.18 9.02
C LEU A 369 -2.05 -9.70 9.29
N GLY A 370 -0.92 -10.32 9.64
CA GLY A 370 -0.86 -11.73 10.01
C GLY A 370 -0.77 -12.72 8.86
N LYS A 371 -0.72 -12.24 7.60
CA LYS A 371 -0.45 -13.11 6.47
C LYS A 371 1.01 -13.54 6.49
N CYS A 372 1.26 -14.83 6.69
CA CYS A 372 2.59 -15.43 6.65
C CYS A 372 2.89 -16.01 5.27
N SER A 373 4.16 -16.03 4.90
CA SER A 373 4.66 -16.80 3.77
C SER A 373 5.17 -18.15 4.23
N THR A 374 5.03 -19.16 3.39
CA THR A 374 5.63 -20.47 3.56
C THR A 374 7.16 -20.46 3.53
N ARG A 375 7.81 -19.34 3.26
CA ARG A 375 9.27 -19.23 3.21
C ARG A 375 9.94 -19.02 4.55
N ASN A 376 9.25 -18.39 5.50
CA ASN A 376 9.76 -18.13 6.86
C ASN A 376 8.83 -18.79 7.88
N ASP A 377 8.63 -20.05 7.72
CA ASP A 377 7.55 -20.90 8.17
C ASP A 377 7.32 -20.99 9.66
N ASN A 378 8.17 -20.36 10.47
CA ASN A 378 8.18 -20.64 11.89
C ASN A 378 7.77 -19.46 12.77
N GLU A 379 7.35 -18.33 12.18
CA GLU A 379 7.12 -17.15 12.98
C GLU A 379 5.70 -16.60 12.84
N ASP A 380 5.02 -16.57 13.95
CA ASP A 380 3.74 -15.91 14.12
C ASP A 380 3.92 -14.39 14.05
N GLN A 381 3.61 -13.78 12.90
CA GLN A 381 3.79 -12.34 12.68
C GLN A 381 2.96 -11.47 13.64
N GLY A 382 1.93 -12.02 14.26
CA GLY A 382 1.19 -11.36 15.34
C GLY A 382 2.00 -11.23 16.61
N ARG A 383 2.79 -12.25 16.96
CA ARG A 383 3.52 -12.37 18.25
C ARG A 383 5.03 -12.18 18.13
N HIS A 384 5.57 -12.05 16.92
CA HIS A 384 7.00 -11.91 16.68
C HIS A 384 7.58 -10.68 17.40
N ASP A 385 8.82 -10.82 17.91
CA ASP A 385 9.53 -9.77 18.65
C ASP A 385 9.81 -8.55 17.74
N PRO A 386 9.24 -7.38 18.02
CA PRO A 386 9.46 -6.18 17.22
C PRO A 386 10.90 -5.65 17.27
N PHE A 387 11.67 -5.98 18.31
CA PHE A 387 13.07 -5.57 18.44
C PHE A 387 14.04 -6.54 17.77
N ASN A 388 13.54 -7.70 17.35
CA ASN A 388 14.26 -8.74 16.61
C ASN A 388 13.46 -9.21 15.39
N TRP A 389 12.87 -8.24 14.67
CA TRP A 389 11.98 -8.49 13.52
C TRP A 389 12.65 -9.19 12.34
N GLY A 390 13.93 -8.96 12.16
CA GLY A 390 14.74 -9.57 11.12
C GLY A 390 16.19 -9.75 11.53
N PRO A 391 16.97 -10.47 10.71
CA PRO A 391 18.37 -10.75 11.01
C PRO A 391 19.27 -9.51 11.09
N SER A 392 20.40 -9.67 11.82
CA SER A 392 21.38 -8.61 12.04
C SER A 392 22.17 -8.21 10.77
N ASP A 393 22.20 -9.04 9.74
CA ASP A 393 22.83 -8.76 8.46
C ASP A 393 22.03 -7.78 7.57
N ARG A 394 20.87 -7.27 8.06
CA ARG A 394 20.12 -6.14 7.50
C ARG A 394 20.29 -4.94 8.41
N PRO A 395 21.32 -4.14 8.20
CA PRO A 395 21.83 -3.26 9.24
C PRO A 395 20.93 -2.06 9.55
N LEU A 396 20.07 -1.59 8.61
CA LEU A 396 19.40 -0.29 8.75
C LEU A 396 18.69 -0.11 10.09
N ILE A 397 17.84 -1.05 10.50
CA ILE A 397 17.13 -0.95 11.77
C ILE A 397 17.92 -1.60 12.90
N TRP A 398 18.43 -2.80 12.65
CA TRP A 398 19.17 -3.54 13.66
C TRP A 398 20.30 -2.73 14.28
N LYS A 399 21.15 -2.06 13.46
CA LYS A 399 22.27 -1.28 13.93
C LYS A 399 21.84 -0.03 14.71
N ILE A 400 20.80 0.65 14.25
CA ILE A 400 20.29 1.87 14.91
C ILE A 400 19.78 1.56 16.31
N ILE A 401 18.97 0.50 16.47
CA ILE A 401 18.40 0.15 17.78
C ILE A 401 19.40 -0.53 18.74
N GLN A 402 20.67 -0.73 18.37
CA GLN A 402 21.72 -1.08 19.33
C GLN A 402 22.08 0.11 20.25
N PHE A 403 21.80 1.34 19.84
CA PHE A 403 21.97 2.52 20.69
C PHE A 403 20.74 2.69 21.58
N GLU A 404 20.94 2.69 22.90
CA GLU A 404 19.86 2.72 23.90
C GLU A 404 18.89 3.90 23.68
N GLU A 405 19.38 5.08 23.36
CA GLU A 405 18.52 6.24 23.08
C GLU A 405 17.63 6.04 21.87
N PHE A 406 18.12 5.42 20.80
CA PHE A 406 17.32 5.13 19.60
C PHE A 406 16.36 3.96 19.84
N ARG A 407 16.80 2.96 20.61
CA ARG A 407 15.95 1.85 21.02
C ARG A 407 14.77 2.32 21.88
N LYS A 408 15.01 3.29 22.77
CA LYS A 408 13.95 3.94 23.55
C LYS A 408 12.95 4.67 22.64
N ILE A 409 13.44 5.46 21.67
CA ILE A 409 12.56 6.12 20.67
C ILE A 409 11.74 5.07 19.92
N TYR A 410 12.34 3.96 19.53
CA TYR A 410 11.62 2.87 18.83
C TYR A 410 10.52 2.27 19.71
N ALA A 411 10.82 2.00 20.99
CA ALA A 411 9.83 1.52 21.95
C ALA A 411 8.68 2.52 22.16
N GLU A 412 8.98 3.81 22.26
CA GLU A 412 7.96 4.87 22.38
C GLU A 412 7.03 4.88 21.14
N GLU A 413 7.58 4.75 19.93
CA GLU A 413 6.77 4.71 18.71
C GLU A 413 5.94 3.41 18.60
N LEU A 414 6.46 2.25 19.02
CA LEU A 414 5.71 1.00 19.12
C LEU A 414 4.53 1.11 20.07
N LEU A 415 4.76 1.59 21.30
CA LEU A 415 3.72 1.79 22.32
C LEU A 415 2.67 2.79 21.81
N ARG A 416 3.08 3.88 21.17
CA ARG A 416 2.18 4.87 20.60
C ARG A 416 1.24 4.27 19.54
N VAL A 417 1.71 3.33 18.71
CA VAL A 417 0.87 2.70 17.69
C VAL A 417 -0.32 1.97 18.32
N VAL A 418 -0.15 1.33 19.45
CA VAL A 418 -1.18 0.50 20.11
C VAL A 418 -1.91 1.20 21.27
N ASP A 419 -1.52 2.41 21.59
CA ASP A 419 -2.13 3.21 22.66
C ASP A 419 -3.53 3.69 22.28
N SER A 420 -4.46 3.61 23.23
CA SER A 420 -5.88 3.99 23.02
C SER A 420 -6.05 5.48 22.68
N SER A 421 -5.22 6.35 23.26
CA SER A 421 -5.30 7.81 23.08
C SER A 421 -4.81 8.22 21.68
N SER A 422 -3.89 7.47 21.10
CA SER A 422 -3.32 7.74 19.78
C SER A 422 -4.30 7.47 18.64
N LYS A 423 -5.25 6.55 18.85
CA LYS A 423 -6.24 6.08 17.84
C LYS A 423 -5.61 5.55 16.56
N ILE A 424 -4.34 5.13 16.59
CA ILE A 424 -3.62 4.61 15.42
C ILE A 424 -4.06 3.18 15.12
N MET A 425 -3.69 2.21 15.98
CA MET A 425 -4.06 0.79 15.83
C MET A 425 -4.61 0.20 17.13
N TYR A 426 -5.33 0.98 17.93
CA TYR A 426 -6.04 0.42 19.05
C TYR A 426 -7.09 -0.59 18.56
N PRO A 427 -7.16 -1.82 19.13
CA PRO A 427 -7.85 -2.96 18.50
C PRO A 427 -9.29 -2.72 18.08
N GLU A 428 -10.13 -2.14 18.94
CA GLU A 428 -11.53 -1.89 18.63
C GLU A 428 -11.68 -0.89 17.48
N LEU A 429 -10.86 0.18 17.48
CA LEU A 429 -10.89 1.19 16.41
C LEU A 429 -10.32 0.65 15.10
N ALA A 430 -9.31 -0.19 15.16
CA ALA A 430 -8.72 -0.84 14.00
C ALA A 430 -9.71 -1.83 13.36
N THR A 431 -10.32 -2.68 14.18
CA THR A 431 -11.38 -3.62 13.76
C THR A 431 -12.56 -2.88 13.16
N GLN A 432 -13.04 -1.82 13.79
CA GLN A 432 -14.16 -1.01 13.27
C GLN A 432 -13.84 -0.40 11.89
N ARG A 433 -12.60 0.04 11.65
CA ARG A 433 -12.19 0.53 10.31
C ARG A 433 -12.26 -0.58 9.27
N VAL A 434 -11.77 -1.77 9.58
CA VAL A 434 -11.88 -2.94 8.69
C VAL A 434 -13.34 -3.24 8.35
N VAL A 435 -14.21 -3.30 9.37
CA VAL A 435 -15.65 -3.54 9.19
C VAL A 435 -16.28 -2.47 8.30
N ASN A 436 -15.97 -1.20 8.53
CA ASN A 436 -16.52 -0.10 7.74
C ASN A 436 -16.10 -0.19 6.27
N TRP A 437 -14.82 -0.52 5.99
CA TRP A 437 -14.35 -0.67 4.62
C TRP A 437 -14.94 -1.91 3.94
N GLN A 438 -15.01 -3.04 4.64
CA GLN A 438 -15.64 -4.25 4.11
C GLN A 438 -17.12 -4.04 3.81
N ASN A 439 -17.87 -3.40 4.70
CA ASN A 439 -19.28 -3.07 4.47
C ASN A 439 -19.48 -2.17 3.25
N ARG A 440 -18.58 -1.18 3.04
CA ARG A 440 -18.65 -0.27 1.88
C ARG A 440 -18.51 -0.98 0.54
N ILE A 441 -17.70 -2.05 0.48
CA ILE A 441 -17.40 -2.75 -0.78
C ILE A 441 -18.18 -4.06 -0.94
N ALA A 442 -18.91 -4.53 0.08
CA ALA A 442 -19.55 -5.85 0.13
C ALA A 442 -20.39 -6.15 -1.11
N ASP A 443 -21.25 -5.21 -1.50
CA ASP A 443 -22.18 -5.37 -2.63
C ASP A 443 -21.47 -5.37 -4.00
N TYR A 444 -20.18 -5.01 -4.02
CA TYR A 444 -19.40 -4.84 -5.26
C TYR A 444 -18.31 -5.89 -5.46
N ILE A 445 -18.26 -6.93 -4.61
CA ILE A 445 -17.21 -7.97 -4.74
C ILE A 445 -17.45 -8.87 -5.94
N LYS A 446 -18.73 -9.28 -6.16
CA LYS A 446 -19.06 -10.11 -7.33
C LYS A 446 -18.77 -9.34 -8.63
N ASN A 447 -18.08 -9.99 -9.55
CA ASN A 447 -17.63 -9.35 -10.79
C ASN A 447 -17.47 -10.36 -11.95
N ASP A 448 -17.14 -9.84 -13.13
CA ASP A 448 -17.01 -10.64 -14.35
C ASP A 448 -15.67 -11.40 -14.45
N THR A 449 -14.72 -11.19 -13.53
CA THR A 449 -13.44 -11.93 -13.49
C THR A 449 -13.48 -13.16 -12.57
N GLY A 450 -14.68 -13.58 -12.17
CA GLY A 450 -14.94 -14.86 -11.48
C GLY A 450 -15.00 -14.78 -9.96
N GLU A 451 -15.04 -13.60 -9.35
CA GLU A 451 -15.27 -13.48 -7.91
C GLU A 451 -16.75 -13.63 -7.56
N ASN A 452 -17.02 -14.36 -6.50
CA ASN A 452 -18.36 -14.84 -6.16
C ASN A 452 -19.13 -13.95 -5.18
N GLY A 453 -18.58 -12.81 -4.81
CA GLY A 453 -19.22 -11.87 -3.86
C GLY A 453 -18.91 -12.14 -2.38
N LYS A 454 -17.94 -12.98 -2.05
CA LYS A 454 -17.58 -13.31 -0.68
C LYS A 454 -16.27 -12.64 -0.28
N MET A 455 -16.26 -11.98 0.85
CA MET A 455 -15.04 -11.54 1.56
C MET A 455 -14.78 -12.45 2.75
N SER A 456 -13.52 -12.51 3.16
CA SER A 456 -13.11 -13.21 4.37
C SER A 456 -12.83 -12.21 5.50
N ASP A 457 -13.16 -12.58 6.72
CA ASP A 457 -12.64 -11.94 7.93
C ASP A 457 -11.27 -12.51 8.32
N SER A 458 -10.96 -13.71 7.84
CA SER A 458 -9.71 -14.40 8.12
C SER A 458 -8.60 -13.91 7.21
N THR A 459 -7.41 -13.75 7.80
CA THR A 459 -6.20 -13.38 7.05
C THR A 459 -5.70 -14.48 6.12
N ASN A 460 -6.22 -15.70 6.23
CA ASN A 460 -5.74 -16.87 5.49
C ASN A 460 -4.20 -16.99 5.61
N GLY A 461 -3.72 -16.92 6.85
CA GLY A 461 -2.35 -16.53 7.20
C GLY A 461 -1.28 -17.60 7.06
N GLY A 462 -1.55 -18.77 6.48
CA GLY A 462 -0.53 -19.81 6.36
C GLY A 462 -0.44 -20.71 7.61
N THR A 463 0.71 -21.30 7.87
CA THR A 463 0.87 -22.47 8.77
C THR A 463 0.81 -22.17 10.27
N HIS A 464 0.91 -20.92 10.72
CA HIS A 464 1.09 -20.63 12.15
C HIS A 464 -0.07 -19.92 12.83
N SER A 465 -0.77 -18.99 12.17
CA SER A 465 -1.90 -18.28 12.77
C SER A 465 -2.87 -17.80 11.72
N GLU A 466 -4.12 -18.15 11.89
CA GLU A 466 -5.22 -17.56 11.12
C GLU A 466 -5.90 -16.50 11.98
N TYR A 467 -5.64 -15.23 11.66
CA TYR A 467 -6.16 -14.09 12.41
C TYR A 467 -7.48 -13.61 11.84
N ARG A 468 -8.30 -13.02 12.71
CA ARG A 468 -9.50 -12.27 12.35
C ARG A 468 -9.19 -10.78 12.29
N LEU A 469 -9.81 -10.07 11.36
CA LEU A 469 -9.65 -8.64 11.21
C LEU A 469 -10.92 -7.84 11.55
N ALA A 470 -12.09 -8.42 11.25
CA ALA A 470 -13.39 -7.77 11.42
C ALA A 470 -14.18 -8.27 12.64
N THR A 471 -13.64 -9.21 13.41
CA THR A 471 -14.27 -9.79 14.61
C THR A 471 -13.37 -9.63 15.82
N MET A 472 -13.86 -9.02 16.88
CA MET A 472 -13.15 -8.92 18.16
C MET A 472 -13.29 -10.23 18.94
N ASN A 473 -12.22 -11.02 18.93
CA ASN A 473 -12.08 -12.26 19.69
C ASN A 473 -10.60 -12.53 19.99
N ALA A 474 -10.28 -13.68 20.59
CA ALA A 474 -8.91 -14.04 20.94
C ALA A 474 -7.95 -14.17 19.75
N ASP A 475 -8.49 -14.35 18.54
CA ASP A 475 -7.74 -14.44 17.30
C ASP A 475 -7.71 -13.11 16.52
N ASN A 476 -8.22 -12.01 17.10
CA ASN A 476 -8.16 -10.71 16.45
C ASN A 476 -6.70 -10.25 16.34
N PHE A 477 -6.25 -9.99 15.10
CA PHE A 477 -4.87 -9.60 14.84
C PHE A 477 -4.42 -8.39 15.64
N PHE A 478 -5.28 -7.38 15.75
CA PHE A 478 -4.94 -6.13 16.42
C PHE A 478 -4.77 -6.30 17.94
N GLU A 479 -5.62 -7.13 18.55
CA GLU A 479 -5.48 -7.46 19.98
C GLU A 479 -4.20 -8.26 20.25
N VAL A 480 -3.97 -9.32 19.47
CA VAL A 480 -2.74 -10.14 19.58
C VAL A 480 -1.49 -9.29 19.38
N LYS A 481 -1.49 -8.40 18.40
CA LYS A 481 -0.35 -7.52 18.11
C LYS A 481 -0.13 -6.50 19.23
N LYS A 482 -1.18 -5.91 19.80
CA LYS A 482 -1.10 -5.01 20.94
C LYS A 482 -0.49 -5.73 22.15
N GLU A 483 -1.01 -6.91 22.51
CA GLU A 483 -0.46 -7.71 23.60
C GLU A 483 1.02 -8.05 23.40
N SER A 484 1.38 -8.43 22.18
CA SER A 484 2.77 -8.72 21.80
C SER A 484 3.68 -7.51 21.99
N ILE A 485 3.29 -6.34 21.49
CA ILE A 485 4.07 -5.10 21.62
C ILE A 485 4.24 -4.73 23.10
N LEU A 486 3.18 -4.78 23.90
CA LEU A 486 3.23 -4.49 25.33
C LEU A 486 4.15 -5.47 26.07
N TYR A 487 4.05 -6.76 25.75
CA TYR A 487 4.91 -7.81 26.32
C TYR A 487 6.40 -7.54 26.03
N TRP A 488 6.76 -7.33 24.75
CA TRP A 488 8.16 -7.16 24.35
C TRP A 488 8.73 -5.84 24.81
N CYS A 489 7.98 -4.74 24.77
CA CYS A 489 8.43 -3.47 25.36
C CYS A 489 8.74 -3.64 26.86
N LYS A 490 7.85 -4.28 27.62
CA LYS A 490 8.08 -4.56 29.03
C LYS A 490 9.28 -5.49 29.25
N HIS A 491 9.45 -6.53 28.43
CA HIS A 491 10.58 -7.47 28.49
C HIS A 491 11.93 -6.74 28.36
N TYR A 492 12.00 -5.74 27.47
CA TYR A 492 13.20 -4.91 27.28
C TYR A 492 13.27 -3.70 28.21
N GLY A 493 12.41 -3.59 29.22
CA GLY A 493 12.46 -2.56 30.24
C GLY A 493 11.74 -1.26 29.91
N TYR A 494 11.01 -1.19 28.78
CA TYR A 494 10.21 -0.04 28.40
C TYR A 494 8.79 -0.15 28.92
N LYS A 495 8.27 0.94 29.49
CA LYS A 495 6.92 0.99 30.05
C LYS A 495 5.99 1.82 29.17
N PRO A 496 4.68 1.46 29.08
CA PRO A 496 3.65 2.30 28.48
C PRO A 496 3.56 3.68 29.11
#